data_2bf80d4999b7b1c56e19c47d39535a2d
#
_entry.id   2bf80d4999b7b1c56e19c47d39535a2d
#
_cell.length_a   1.000
_cell.length_b   1.000
_cell.length_c   1.000
_cell.angle_alpha   90.00
_cell.angle_beta   90.00
_cell.angle_gamma   90.00
#
_symmetry.space_group_name_H-M   'P 1'
#
loop_
_entity.id
_entity.type
_entity.pdbx_description
1 polymer ?
#
loop_
_entity_poly.entity_id
_entity_poly.type
_entity_poly.pdbx_seq_one_letter_code
_entity_poly.pdbx_strand_id
1 'polypeptide(L)'
;MKRVLENFNKAFESRVRLGIMSVLAVNTSMDFISLREALEVTDGNLASHLRALEEAGYISMDKSFINRKPNTKYTITEEGMENFRRHISALEDLISNQ
;
A
#
# COMPACT_ATOMS: atom_id res chain seq x y z
N MET A 1 -5.48 -9.84 -23.50
CA MET A 1 -4.78 -8.64 -23.03
C MET A 1 -5.72 -7.58 -22.46
N LYS A 2 -6.84 -7.32 -23.13
CA LYS A 2 -7.80 -6.31 -22.67
C LYS A 2 -8.34 -6.60 -21.26
N ARG A 3 -8.69 -7.86 -20.97
CA ARG A 3 -9.19 -8.25 -19.64
C ARG A 3 -8.14 -8.14 -18.57
N VAL A 4 -6.88 -8.32 -18.92
CA VAL A 4 -5.78 -8.17 -17.98
C VAL A 4 -5.71 -6.72 -17.52
N LEU A 5 -5.84 -5.76 -18.43
CA LEU A 5 -5.81 -4.34 -18.08
C LEU A 5 -6.98 -3.93 -17.19
N GLU A 6 -8.13 -4.59 -17.32
CA GLU A 6 -9.28 -4.30 -16.47
C GLU A 6 -9.07 -4.69 -15.01
N ASN A 7 -8.13 -5.60 -14.74
CA ASN A 7 -7.80 -6.02 -13.38
C ASN A 7 -6.73 -5.16 -12.71
N PHE A 8 -6.20 -4.18 -13.43
CA PHE A 8 -5.26 -3.21 -12.85
C PHE A 8 -6.05 -2.22 -11.99
N ASN A 9 -5.45 -1.84 -10.88
CA ASN A 9 -6.07 -0.89 -9.95
C ASN A 9 -5.30 0.42 -9.99
N LYS A 10 -5.98 1.50 -10.34
CA LYS A 10 -5.36 2.82 -10.44
C LYS A 10 -4.74 3.29 -9.13
N ALA A 11 -5.30 2.87 -8.01
CA ALA A 11 -4.75 3.22 -6.69
C ALA A 11 -3.31 2.72 -6.52
N PHE A 12 -2.93 1.68 -7.26
CA PHE A 12 -1.60 1.07 -7.18
C PHE A 12 -0.69 1.43 -8.35
N GLU A 13 -1.15 2.29 -9.24
CA GLU A 13 -0.37 2.77 -10.38
C GLU A 13 0.53 3.94 -9.98
N SER A 14 1.28 3.73 -8.92
CA SER A 14 2.25 4.65 -8.37
C SER A 14 3.29 3.79 -7.68
N ARG A 15 4.55 4.05 -7.94
CA ARG A 15 5.61 3.25 -7.32
C ARG A 15 5.59 3.35 -5.80
N VAL A 16 5.23 4.51 -5.25
CA VAL A 16 5.16 4.70 -3.80
C VAL A 16 4.00 3.90 -3.22
N ARG A 17 2.81 3.99 -3.83
CA ARG A 17 1.65 3.24 -3.35
C ARG A 17 1.84 1.74 -3.50
N LEU A 18 2.44 1.32 -4.61
CA LEU A 18 2.77 -0.09 -4.82
C LEU A 18 3.75 -0.56 -3.75
N GLY A 19 4.75 0.26 -3.42
CA GLY A 19 5.70 -0.03 -2.36
C GLY A 19 5.05 -0.15 -0.99
N ILE A 20 4.15 0.77 -0.65
CA ILE A 20 3.40 0.75 0.60
C ILE A 20 2.62 -0.57 0.72
N MET A 21 1.84 -0.89 -0.31
CA MET A 21 1.03 -2.11 -0.30
C MET A 21 1.89 -3.36 -0.20
N SER A 22 3.03 -3.38 -0.88
CA SER A 22 3.96 -4.51 -0.85
C SER A 22 4.50 -4.75 0.56
N VAL A 23 4.92 -3.68 1.23
CA VAL A 23 5.42 -3.78 2.61
C VAL A 23 4.34 -4.25 3.56
N LEU A 24 3.14 -3.66 3.45
CA LEU A 24 2.03 -4.00 4.34
C LEU A 24 1.43 -5.37 4.05
N ALA A 25 1.61 -5.90 2.85
CA ALA A 25 1.13 -7.23 2.50
C ALA A 25 1.91 -8.33 3.23
N VAL A 26 3.16 -8.08 3.59
CA VAL A 26 4.02 -9.09 4.24
C VAL A 26 4.31 -8.78 5.70
N ASN A 27 3.87 -7.64 6.20
CA ASN A 27 4.07 -7.25 7.60
C ASN A 27 2.73 -7.03 8.27
N THR A 28 2.60 -7.43 9.54
CA THR A 28 1.35 -7.28 10.29
C THR A 28 0.97 -5.80 10.41
N SER A 29 1.93 -4.96 10.71
CA SER A 29 1.74 -3.51 10.75
C SER A 29 3.09 -2.82 10.61
N MET A 30 3.05 -1.58 10.15
CA MET A 30 4.25 -0.76 10.04
C MET A 30 3.92 0.65 10.48
N ASP A 31 4.80 1.25 11.26
CA ASP A 31 4.63 2.64 11.62
C ASP A 31 5.12 3.57 10.49
N PHE A 32 4.76 4.85 10.61
CA PHE A 32 5.09 5.84 9.59
C PHE A 32 6.59 5.95 9.33
N ILE A 33 7.39 6.01 10.40
CA ILE A 33 8.84 6.19 10.27
C ILE A 33 9.48 4.98 9.58
N SER A 34 9.06 3.77 9.96
CA SER A 34 9.58 2.55 9.34
C SER A 34 9.23 2.46 7.86
N LEU A 35 8.01 2.87 7.48
CA LEU A 35 7.59 2.92 6.08
C LEU A 35 8.43 3.94 5.30
N ARG A 36 8.62 5.13 5.88
CA ARG A 36 9.41 6.17 5.24
C ARG A 36 10.84 5.70 4.97
N GLU A 37 11.45 5.06 5.96
CA GLU A 37 12.81 4.55 5.83
C GLU A 37 12.91 3.40 4.83
N ALA A 38 11.96 2.47 4.87
CA ALA A 38 11.93 1.33 3.96
C ALA A 38 11.77 1.77 2.50
N LEU A 39 10.96 2.79 2.25
CA LEU A 39 10.66 3.25 0.89
C LEU A 39 11.54 4.42 0.44
N GLU A 40 12.32 4.99 1.34
CA GLU A 40 13.23 6.11 1.04
C GLU A 40 12.50 7.28 0.39
N VAL A 41 11.41 7.71 1.01
CA VAL A 41 10.58 8.82 0.53
C VAL A 41 10.51 9.93 1.57
N THR A 42 10.00 11.10 1.16
CA THR A 42 9.82 12.23 2.08
C THR A 42 8.55 12.02 2.92
N ASP A 43 8.47 12.72 4.05
CA ASP A 43 7.30 12.69 4.92
C ASP A 43 6.03 13.09 4.17
N GLY A 44 6.10 14.19 3.43
CA GLY A 44 4.94 14.72 2.70
C GLY A 44 4.47 13.77 1.60
N ASN A 45 5.42 13.19 0.87
CA ASN A 45 5.11 12.24 -0.19
C ASN A 45 4.42 11.00 0.40
N LEU A 46 5.01 10.43 1.45
CA LEU A 46 4.45 9.25 2.11
C LEU A 46 3.06 9.54 2.68
N ALA A 47 2.92 10.66 3.41
CA ALA A 47 1.65 11.03 4.03
C ALA A 47 0.52 11.17 3.00
N SER A 48 0.82 11.79 1.86
CA SER A 48 -0.15 11.97 0.78
C SER A 48 -0.64 10.64 0.23
N HIS A 49 0.28 9.71 -0.04
CA HIS A 49 -0.08 8.41 -0.59
C HIS A 49 -0.79 7.52 0.43
N LEU A 50 -0.38 7.57 1.69
CA LEU A 50 -1.06 6.83 2.76
C LEU A 50 -2.51 7.29 2.90
N ARG A 51 -2.73 8.60 2.85
CA ARG A 51 -4.09 9.16 2.93
C ARG A 51 -4.96 8.65 1.78
N ALA A 52 -4.42 8.66 0.57
CA ALA A 52 -5.17 8.18 -0.60
C ALA A 52 -5.54 6.70 -0.46
N LEU A 53 -4.63 5.87 0.03
CA LEU A 53 -4.90 4.45 0.22
C LEU A 53 -5.90 4.20 1.35
N GLU A 54 -5.84 5.00 2.41
CA GLU A 54 -6.79 4.93 3.51
C GLU A 54 -8.19 5.33 3.04
N GLU A 55 -8.31 6.41 2.29
CA GLU A 55 -9.58 6.86 1.73
C GLU A 55 -10.19 5.83 0.79
N ALA A 56 -9.37 5.09 0.07
CA ALA A 56 -9.83 4.01 -0.80
C ALA A 56 -10.25 2.76 -0.02
N GLY A 57 -9.97 2.71 1.28
CA GLY A 57 -10.32 1.55 2.12
C GLY A 57 -9.32 0.42 2.05
N TYR A 58 -8.14 0.63 1.49
CA TYR A 58 -7.15 -0.43 1.31
C TYR A 58 -6.18 -0.58 2.48
N ILE A 59 -6.04 0.44 3.28
CA ILE A 59 -5.25 0.39 4.51
C ILE A 59 -6.04 1.05 5.64
N SER A 60 -5.71 0.68 6.86
CA SER A 60 -6.25 1.33 8.06
C SER A 60 -5.11 1.93 8.86
N MET A 61 -5.45 2.98 9.60
CA MET A 61 -4.49 3.70 10.42
C MET A 61 -4.91 3.61 11.88
N ASP A 62 -3.95 3.36 12.75
CA ASP A 62 -4.19 3.33 14.19
C ASP A 62 -3.19 4.25 14.87
N LYS A 63 -3.71 5.22 15.62
CA LYS A 63 -2.90 6.15 16.40
C LYS A 63 -2.84 5.69 17.84
N SER A 64 -1.63 5.64 18.40
CA SER A 64 -1.41 5.31 19.79
C SER A 64 -0.27 6.16 20.33
N PHE A 65 0.05 5.97 21.61
CA PHE A 65 1.18 6.64 22.25
C PHE A 65 2.14 5.57 22.75
N ILE A 66 3.42 5.75 22.42
CA ILE A 66 4.49 4.91 22.91
C ILE A 66 5.47 5.83 23.62
N ASN A 67 5.67 5.60 24.92
CA ASN A 67 6.53 6.44 25.74
C ASN A 67 6.15 7.92 25.66
N ARG A 68 4.82 8.19 25.70
CA ARG A 68 4.25 9.54 25.64
C ARG A 68 4.44 10.25 24.29
N LYS A 69 4.88 9.53 23.25
CA LYS A 69 5.01 10.07 21.91
C LYS A 69 3.96 9.47 21.00
N PRO A 70 3.37 10.28 20.11
CA PRO A 70 2.43 9.78 19.12
C PRO A 70 3.09 8.73 18.22
N ASN A 71 2.39 7.66 17.97
CA ASN A 71 2.84 6.63 17.04
C ASN A 71 1.68 6.23 16.15
N THR A 72 1.88 6.29 14.84
CA THR A 72 0.87 5.95 13.85
C THR A 72 1.29 4.68 13.14
N LYS A 73 0.44 3.67 13.22
CA LYS A 73 0.67 2.39 12.54
C LYS A 73 -0.34 2.18 11.44
N TYR A 74 0.08 1.49 10.41
CA TYR A 74 -0.74 1.18 9.24
C TYR A 74 -0.81 -0.31 9.03
N THR A 75 -1.98 -0.77 8.61
CA THR A 75 -2.26 -2.20 8.37
C THR A 75 -3.03 -2.30 7.06
N ILE A 76 -2.75 -3.34 6.27
CA ILE A 76 -3.52 -3.59 5.07
C ILE A 76 -4.87 -4.18 5.47
N THR A 77 -5.95 -3.74 4.81
CA THR A 77 -7.30 -4.29 5.04
C THR A 77 -7.49 -5.55 4.20
N GLU A 78 -8.56 -6.32 4.49
CA GLU A 78 -8.92 -7.46 3.64
C GLU A 78 -9.17 -7.02 2.21
N GLU A 79 -9.90 -5.92 2.05
CA GLU A 79 -10.17 -5.32 0.74
C GLU A 79 -8.88 -4.91 0.04
N GLY A 80 -7.97 -4.30 0.79
CA GLY A 80 -6.67 -3.91 0.26
C GLY A 80 -5.85 -5.10 -0.21
N MET A 81 -5.82 -6.17 0.59
CA MET A 81 -5.09 -7.38 0.24
C MET A 81 -5.67 -8.04 -1.01
N GLU A 82 -6.99 -8.15 -1.09
CA GLU A 82 -7.67 -8.75 -2.23
C GLU A 82 -7.41 -7.95 -3.52
N ASN A 83 -7.56 -6.64 -3.46
CA ASN A 83 -7.33 -5.78 -4.62
C ASN A 83 -5.87 -5.75 -5.03
N PHE A 84 -4.97 -5.77 -4.04
CA PHE A 84 -3.52 -5.79 -4.32
C PHE A 84 -3.12 -7.09 -5.01
N ARG A 85 -3.62 -8.24 -4.53
CA ARG A 85 -3.34 -9.54 -5.15
C ARG A 85 -3.85 -9.59 -6.60
N ARG A 86 -5.03 -9.02 -6.85
CA ARG A 86 -5.59 -8.95 -8.19
C ARG A 86 -4.70 -8.12 -9.11
N HIS A 87 -4.21 -6.99 -8.60
CA HIS A 87 -3.31 -6.12 -9.36
C HIS A 87 -1.98 -6.83 -9.69
N ILE A 88 -1.38 -7.49 -8.71
CA ILE A 88 -0.13 -8.23 -8.91
C ILE A 88 -0.35 -9.40 -9.90
N SER A 89 -1.47 -10.11 -9.78
CA SER A 89 -1.81 -11.19 -10.69
C SER A 89 -1.96 -10.68 -12.12
N ALA A 90 -2.55 -9.51 -12.30
CA ALA A 90 -2.68 -8.87 -13.61
C ALA A 90 -1.31 -8.52 -14.21
N LEU A 91 -0.38 -8.05 -13.38
CA LEU A 91 1.00 -7.79 -13.82
C LEU A 91 1.68 -9.08 -14.26
N GLU A 92 1.52 -10.15 -13.49
CA GLU A 92 2.07 -11.46 -13.84
C GLU A 92 1.52 -11.96 -15.16
N ASP A 93 0.20 -11.85 -15.36
CA ASP A 93 -0.45 -12.25 -16.60
C ASP A 93 0.07 -11.46 -17.79
N LEU A 94 0.26 -10.17 -17.61
CA LEU A 94 0.77 -9.30 -18.66
C LEU A 94 2.17 -9.73 -19.10
N ILE A 95 3.01 -10.10 -18.15
CA ILE A 95 4.38 -10.56 -18.42
C ILE A 95 4.38 -11.96 -19.05
N SER A 96 3.55 -12.86 -18.52
CA SER A 96 3.55 -14.26 -18.90
C SER A 96 2.93 -14.53 -20.28
N ASN A 97 2.00 -13.70 -20.71
CA ASN A 97 1.22 -13.91 -21.93
C ASN A 97 1.71 -13.08 -23.12
N GLN A 98 2.97 -12.75 -23.13
CA GLN A 98 3.60 -12.00 -24.21
C GLN A 98 4.02 -12.92 -25.36
#